data_85ee521ea3d5c6b5ccebf9ada8c933bb
#
_entry.id   85ee521ea3d5c6b5ccebf9ada8c933bb
#
_cell.length_a   1.000
_cell.length_b   1.000
_cell.length_c   1.000
_cell.angle_alpha   90.00
_cell.angle_beta   90.00
_cell.angle_gamma   90.00
#
_symmetry.space_group_name_H-M   'P 1'
#
loop_
_entity.id
_entity.type
_entity.pdbx_description
1 polymer ?
#
loop_
_entity_poly.entity_id
_entity_poly.type
_entity_poly.pdbx_seq_one_letter_code
_entity_poly.pdbx_strand_id
1 'polypeptide(L)'
;GDASVYARQIANYADLIVNPNVVNAGCFSGITPNMYYTEGYSLDSFFKGKINLKPSSNNKIGIIYDKAIPNDVLNVHINTQNAVQTVYGINIYSYEITDSEVGVEFFITESGISTGNIKNIKTISRACKKLLDKGCEAIAIVCLFSDPEDDNAEYSNGSGADPVGGVEAILSHYISKNFNVACAHSPAFEDYNIYPNIVSPKASAE
;
A
#
# COMPACT_ATOMS: atom_id res chain seq x y z
N GLY A 1 -7.14 13.48 2.25
CA GLY A 1 -7.00 13.69 3.69
C GLY A 1 -7.48 12.53 4.50
N ASP A 2 -6.97 12.38 5.70
CA ASP A 2 -7.25 11.25 6.58
C ASP A 2 -8.60 11.39 7.32
N ALA A 3 -9.50 10.42 7.16
CA ALA A 3 -10.79 10.36 7.84
C ALA A 3 -10.81 9.43 9.07
N SER A 4 -9.65 9.05 9.60
CA SER A 4 -9.53 8.09 10.72
C SER A 4 -10.28 8.52 11.96
N VAL A 5 -10.34 9.83 12.26
CA VAL A 5 -11.09 10.36 13.41
C VAL A 5 -12.56 10.03 13.28
N TYR A 6 -13.15 10.21 12.11
CA TYR A 6 -14.56 9.89 11.84
C TYR A 6 -14.79 8.39 11.83
N ALA A 7 -13.90 7.62 11.22
CA ALA A 7 -13.96 6.17 11.20
C ALA A 7 -14.00 5.60 12.63
N ARG A 8 -13.13 6.08 13.54
CA ARG A 8 -13.14 5.68 14.95
C ARG A 8 -14.45 6.03 15.67
N GLN A 9 -15.04 7.17 15.36
CA GLN A 9 -16.33 7.54 15.95
C GLN A 9 -17.45 6.60 15.47
N ILE A 10 -17.50 6.29 14.18
CA ILE A 10 -18.51 5.39 13.61
C ILE A 10 -18.31 3.96 14.09
N ALA A 11 -17.06 3.52 14.27
CA ALA A 11 -16.74 2.18 14.79
C ALA A 11 -17.33 1.86 16.18
N ASN A 12 -17.71 2.88 16.96
CA ASN A 12 -18.43 2.65 18.22
C ASN A 12 -19.85 2.11 18.00
N TYR A 13 -20.39 2.17 16.80
CA TYR A 13 -21.79 1.85 16.49
C TYR A 13 -21.95 0.81 15.37
N ALA A 14 -20.90 0.55 14.60
CA ALA A 14 -20.96 -0.35 13.45
C ALA A 14 -19.60 -0.97 13.14
N ASP A 15 -19.59 -2.14 12.49
CA ASP A 15 -18.42 -2.67 11.82
C ASP A 15 -18.16 -1.87 10.55
N LEU A 16 -16.91 -1.61 10.25
CA LEU A 16 -16.51 -0.77 9.13
C LEU A 16 -15.60 -1.53 8.15
N ILE A 17 -15.84 -1.34 6.87
CA ILE A 17 -14.86 -1.61 5.83
C ILE A 17 -14.19 -0.29 5.47
N VAL A 18 -12.88 -0.25 5.59
CA VAL A 18 -12.06 0.93 5.31
C VAL A 18 -11.10 0.66 4.14
N ASN A 19 -10.72 1.69 3.43
CA ASN A 19 -9.75 1.62 2.34
C ASN A 19 -8.74 2.77 2.44
N PRO A 20 -7.68 2.79 1.60
CA PRO A 20 -6.64 3.82 1.67
C PRO A 20 -7.15 5.25 1.52
N ASN A 21 -8.26 5.46 0.81
CA ASN A 21 -8.84 6.80 0.64
C ASN A 21 -9.51 7.35 1.91
N VAL A 22 -9.77 6.50 2.88
CA VAL A 22 -10.44 6.84 4.16
C VAL A 22 -9.46 6.80 5.31
N VAL A 23 -8.67 5.75 5.37
CA VAL A 23 -7.69 5.49 6.43
C VAL A 23 -6.37 5.19 5.76
N ASN A 24 -5.43 6.09 5.82
CA ASN A 24 -4.12 5.90 5.21
C ASN A 24 -3.19 5.02 6.07
N ALA A 25 -2.00 4.73 5.56
CA ALA A 25 -1.02 3.88 6.24
C ALA A 25 -0.59 4.40 7.62
N GLY A 26 -0.59 5.72 7.82
CA GLY A 26 -0.27 6.35 9.11
C GLY A 26 -1.31 6.11 10.19
N CYS A 27 -2.46 5.58 9.84
CA CYS A 27 -3.58 5.37 10.74
C CYS A 27 -3.63 3.99 11.40
N PHE A 28 -2.60 3.19 11.24
CA PHE A 28 -2.55 1.86 11.84
C PHE A 28 -2.85 1.87 13.34
N SER A 29 -2.32 2.82 14.08
CA SER A 29 -2.60 3.00 15.52
C SER A 29 -4.05 3.41 15.84
N GLY A 30 -4.79 3.86 14.85
CA GLY A 30 -6.19 4.26 14.98
C GLY A 30 -7.20 3.21 14.55
N ILE A 31 -6.75 2.08 14.00
CA ILE A 31 -7.64 0.99 13.60
C ILE A 31 -8.13 0.23 14.83
N THR A 32 -9.45 0.06 14.92
CA THR A 32 -10.10 -0.73 15.96
C THR A 32 -10.38 -2.16 15.47
N PRO A 33 -10.61 -3.13 16.37
CA PRO A 33 -10.83 -4.53 15.98
C PRO A 33 -12.02 -4.78 15.03
N ASN A 34 -12.95 -3.86 14.94
CA ASN A 34 -14.12 -3.92 14.04
C ASN A 34 -13.96 -3.05 12.78
N MET A 35 -12.75 -2.59 12.47
CA MET A 35 -12.41 -1.99 11.19
C MET A 35 -11.66 -3.02 10.34
N TYR A 36 -12.16 -3.25 9.15
CA TYR A 36 -11.61 -4.23 8.19
C TYR A 36 -11.08 -3.49 6.98
N TYR A 37 -9.78 -3.61 6.76
CA TYR A 37 -9.13 -2.96 5.63
C TYR A 37 -9.28 -3.76 4.34
N THR A 38 -9.56 -3.09 3.24
CA THR A 38 -9.51 -3.67 1.90
C THR A 38 -9.13 -2.64 0.84
N GLU A 39 -8.47 -3.08 -0.20
CA GLU A 39 -8.14 -2.23 -1.35
C GLU A 39 -9.34 -1.95 -2.23
N GLY A 40 -9.29 -0.83 -2.96
CA GLY A 40 -10.40 -0.34 -3.78
C GLY A 40 -10.92 -1.34 -4.81
N TYR A 41 -10.05 -2.16 -5.42
CA TYR A 41 -10.48 -3.20 -6.36
C TYR A 41 -11.40 -4.23 -5.72
N SER A 42 -11.04 -4.72 -4.55
CA SER A 42 -11.84 -5.70 -3.81
C SER A 42 -13.14 -5.09 -3.33
N LEU A 43 -13.12 -3.84 -2.86
CA LEU A 43 -14.30 -3.11 -2.44
C LEU A 43 -15.29 -2.88 -3.61
N ASP A 44 -14.78 -2.43 -4.77
CA ASP A 44 -15.58 -2.26 -5.99
C ASP A 44 -16.19 -3.59 -6.47
N SER A 45 -15.42 -4.66 -6.43
CA SER A 45 -15.90 -5.99 -6.80
C SER A 45 -16.96 -6.51 -5.84
N PHE A 46 -16.85 -6.22 -4.55
CA PHE A 46 -17.86 -6.52 -3.53
C PHE A 46 -19.15 -5.75 -3.78
N PHE A 47 -19.09 -4.43 -4.00
CA PHE A 47 -20.28 -3.63 -4.32
C PHE A 47 -20.97 -4.06 -5.62
N LYS A 48 -20.22 -4.58 -6.58
CA LYS A 48 -20.76 -5.16 -7.82
C LYS A 48 -21.30 -6.59 -7.64
N GLY A 49 -21.28 -7.13 -6.43
CA GLY A 49 -21.74 -8.50 -6.14
C GLY A 49 -20.90 -9.62 -6.79
N LYS A 50 -19.65 -9.30 -7.18
CA LYS A 50 -18.77 -10.28 -7.84
C LYS A 50 -18.01 -11.15 -6.86
N ILE A 51 -17.75 -10.66 -5.66
CA ILE A 51 -17.04 -11.35 -4.57
C ILE A 51 -17.74 -11.10 -3.25
N ASN A 52 -17.46 -11.95 -2.27
CA ASN A 52 -17.78 -11.73 -0.87
C ASN A 52 -16.51 -11.36 -0.12
N LEU A 53 -16.61 -10.47 0.86
CA LEU A 53 -15.52 -10.15 1.78
C LEU A 53 -15.72 -10.95 3.06
N LYS A 54 -14.66 -11.57 3.54
CA LYS A 54 -14.63 -12.29 4.82
C LYS A 54 -13.61 -11.61 5.72
N PRO A 55 -14.02 -11.09 6.89
CA PRO A 55 -13.10 -10.59 7.89
C PRO A 55 -12.08 -11.66 8.28
N SER A 56 -10.81 -11.30 8.34
CA SER A 56 -9.73 -12.16 8.79
C SER A 56 -8.75 -11.35 9.61
N SER A 57 -8.38 -11.86 10.76
CA SER A 57 -7.40 -11.25 11.68
C SER A 57 -6.04 -11.99 11.67
N ASN A 58 -5.92 -13.07 10.93
CA ASN A 58 -4.72 -13.92 10.98
C ASN A 58 -4.34 -14.51 9.62
N ASN A 59 -4.42 -13.70 8.57
CA ASN A 59 -3.90 -14.08 7.26
C ASN A 59 -2.39 -14.30 7.33
N LYS A 60 -1.89 -15.31 6.62
CA LYS A 60 -0.46 -15.46 6.35
C LYS A 60 -0.06 -14.44 5.29
N ILE A 61 0.57 -13.36 5.71
CA ILE A 61 0.93 -12.25 4.82
C ILE A 61 2.28 -12.52 4.17
N GLY A 62 2.36 -12.40 2.86
CA GLY A 62 3.59 -12.34 2.09
C GLY A 62 3.92 -10.91 1.69
N ILE A 63 5.17 -10.49 1.85
CA ILE A 63 5.60 -9.15 1.44
C ILE A 63 6.45 -9.25 0.18
N ILE A 64 6.17 -8.42 -0.81
CA ILE A 64 6.98 -8.24 -2.01
C ILE A 64 7.73 -6.92 -1.87
N TYR A 65 9.06 -6.98 -1.86
CA TYR A 65 9.93 -5.81 -1.91
C TYR A 65 10.47 -5.61 -3.33
N ASP A 66 10.39 -4.37 -3.82
CA ASP A 66 11.00 -4.00 -5.09
C ASP A 66 12.53 -4.09 -5.00
N LYS A 67 13.15 -4.67 -6.03
CA LYS A 67 14.61 -4.72 -6.15
C LYS A 67 15.27 -3.35 -6.28
N ALA A 68 14.52 -2.32 -6.66
CA ALA A 68 14.99 -0.95 -6.71
C ALA A 68 15.33 -0.37 -5.33
N ILE A 69 14.80 -0.96 -4.24
CA ILE A 69 15.04 -0.47 -2.87
C ILE A 69 16.52 -0.70 -2.50
N PRO A 70 17.26 0.36 -2.11
CA PRO A 70 18.64 0.23 -1.63
C PRO A 70 18.75 -0.77 -0.46
N ASN A 71 19.83 -1.52 -0.38
CA ASN A 71 19.98 -2.60 0.61
C ASN A 71 19.89 -2.13 2.07
N ASP A 72 20.40 -0.94 2.38
CA ASP A 72 20.33 -0.34 3.71
C ASP A 72 18.89 0.07 4.06
N VAL A 73 18.15 0.62 3.12
CA VAL A 73 16.72 0.95 3.24
C VAL A 73 15.89 -0.33 3.36
N LEU A 74 16.19 -1.36 2.55
CA LEU A 74 15.53 -2.66 2.64
C LEU A 74 15.69 -3.27 4.04
N ASN A 75 16.87 -3.15 4.66
CA ASN A 75 17.10 -3.61 6.02
C ASN A 75 16.21 -2.87 7.04
N VAL A 76 15.95 -1.57 6.84
CA VAL A 76 15.01 -0.81 7.68
C VAL A 76 13.60 -1.35 7.52
N HIS A 77 13.16 -1.61 6.29
CA HIS A 77 11.83 -2.22 6.02
C HIS A 77 11.70 -3.61 6.66
N ILE A 78 12.72 -4.47 6.55
CA ILE A 78 12.71 -5.80 7.18
C ILE A 78 12.69 -5.69 8.71
N ASN A 79 13.42 -4.75 9.29
CA ASN A 79 13.38 -4.50 10.74
C ASN A 79 12.00 -4.00 11.18
N THR A 80 11.39 -3.12 10.40
CA THR A 80 10.01 -2.65 10.64
C THR A 80 9.02 -3.80 10.56
N GLN A 81 9.14 -4.66 9.56
CA GLN A 81 8.35 -5.89 9.45
C GLN A 81 8.45 -6.75 10.72
N ASN A 82 9.67 -7.00 11.19
CA ASN A 82 9.92 -7.80 12.40
C ASN A 82 9.32 -7.13 13.65
N ALA A 83 9.43 -5.81 13.76
CA ALA A 83 8.84 -5.04 14.85
C ALA A 83 7.31 -5.12 14.84
N VAL A 84 6.68 -4.92 13.70
CA VAL A 84 5.22 -5.01 13.51
C VAL A 84 4.73 -6.42 13.86
N GLN A 85 5.42 -7.44 13.41
CA GLN A 85 5.09 -8.83 13.75
C GLN A 85 5.17 -9.08 15.26
N THR A 86 6.20 -8.55 15.91
CA THR A 86 6.41 -8.76 17.35
C THR A 86 5.43 -7.97 18.21
N VAL A 87 5.18 -6.71 17.86
CA VAL A 87 4.37 -5.78 18.68
C VAL A 87 2.88 -6.04 18.50
N TYR A 88 2.45 -6.31 17.26
CA TYR A 88 1.03 -6.42 16.92
C TYR A 88 0.55 -7.85 16.66
N GLY A 89 1.47 -8.82 16.63
CA GLY A 89 1.14 -10.22 16.37
C GLY A 89 0.68 -10.49 14.94
N ILE A 90 0.99 -9.61 14.00
CA ILE A 90 0.63 -9.78 12.58
C ILE A 90 1.44 -10.94 12.00
N ASN A 91 0.77 -11.88 11.34
CA ASN A 91 1.40 -13.07 10.79
C ASN A 91 2.08 -12.79 9.44
N ILE A 92 3.26 -12.17 9.47
CA ILE A 92 4.08 -11.99 8.28
C ILE A 92 4.87 -13.28 8.05
N TYR A 93 4.39 -14.08 7.11
CA TYR A 93 4.83 -15.46 6.92
C TYR A 93 6.10 -15.58 6.09
N SER A 94 6.26 -14.77 5.06
CA SER A 94 7.41 -14.77 4.16
C SER A 94 7.53 -13.44 3.42
N TYR A 95 8.70 -13.18 2.85
CA TYR A 95 8.87 -12.11 1.87
C TYR A 95 9.64 -12.60 0.64
N GLU A 96 9.51 -11.88 -0.45
CA GLU A 96 10.27 -12.04 -1.69
C GLU A 96 10.76 -10.67 -2.17
N ILE A 97 11.97 -10.63 -2.71
CA ILE A 97 12.47 -9.47 -3.44
C ILE A 97 12.22 -9.74 -4.93
N THR A 98 11.76 -8.75 -5.66
CA THR A 98 11.55 -8.89 -7.10
C THR A 98 12.88 -9.21 -7.82
N ASP A 99 12.82 -9.95 -8.91
CA ASP A 99 14.03 -10.35 -9.66
C ASP A 99 14.59 -9.22 -10.54
N SER A 100 13.80 -8.19 -10.80
CA SER A 100 14.19 -6.95 -11.46
C SER A 100 13.40 -5.78 -10.87
N GLU A 101 13.87 -4.56 -11.07
CA GLU A 101 13.18 -3.34 -10.68
C GLU A 101 11.79 -3.26 -11.33
N VAL A 102 10.81 -2.81 -10.57
CA VAL A 102 9.44 -2.63 -11.06
C VAL A 102 9.37 -1.48 -12.04
N GLY A 103 9.85 -0.32 -11.65
CA GLY A 103 9.93 0.89 -12.44
C GLY A 103 8.59 1.41 -12.94
N VAL A 104 8.51 2.70 -13.14
CA VAL A 104 7.31 3.40 -13.62
C VAL A 104 7.70 4.46 -14.65
N GLU A 105 6.75 4.80 -15.50
CA GLU A 105 6.75 5.98 -16.36
C GLU A 105 5.49 6.77 -16.04
N PHE A 106 5.66 7.88 -15.32
CA PHE A 106 4.54 8.74 -14.91
C PHE A 106 4.01 9.56 -16.07
N PHE A 107 2.72 9.85 -16.05
CA PHE A 107 2.07 10.81 -16.93
C PHE A 107 0.80 11.37 -16.27
N ILE A 108 0.40 12.55 -16.73
CA ILE A 108 -0.84 13.18 -16.33
C ILE A 108 -1.90 12.91 -17.41
N THR A 109 -3.07 12.43 -16.99
CA THR A 109 -4.20 12.19 -17.89
C THR A 109 -4.82 13.50 -18.36
N GLU A 110 -5.64 13.47 -19.42
CA GLU A 110 -6.40 14.65 -19.88
C GLU A 110 -7.30 15.26 -18.79
N SER A 111 -7.70 14.46 -17.81
CA SER A 111 -8.49 14.90 -16.65
C SER A 111 -7.65 15.48 -15.51
N GLY A 112 -6.32 15.59 -15.66
CA GLY A 112 -5.41 16.13 -14.65
C GLY A 112 -5.04 15.14 -13.53
N ILE A 113 -5.30 13.83 -13.71
CA ILE A 113 -4.95 12.81 -12.73
C ILE A 113 -3.54 12.31 -13.04
N SER A 114 -2.65 12.33 -12.05
CA SER A 114 -1.35 11.68 -12.12
C SER A 114 -1.51 10.16 -12.06
N THR A 115 -0.83 9.45 -12.94
CA THR A 115 -0.79 7.98 -13.03
C THR A 115 0.48 7.55 -13.74
N GLY A 116 0.61 6.26 -14.09
CA GLY A 116 1.79 5.81 -14.82
C GLY A 116 1.64 4.41 -15.41
N ASN A 117 2.60 4.06 -16.24
CA ASN A 117 2.77 2.73 -16.79
C ASN A 117 3.85 1.97 -16.01
N ILE A 118 3.51 0.81 -15.47
CA ILE A 118 4.48 -0.05 -14.80
C ILE A 118 5.36 -0.73 -15.85
N LYS A 119 6.67 -0.52 -15.78
CA LYS A 119 7.63 -1.05 -16.76
C LYS A 119 7.75 -2.58 -16.70
N ASN A 120 7.83 -3.15 -15.49
CA ASN A 120 8.11 -4.56 -15.27
C ASN A 120 7.09 -5.25 -14.37
N ILE A 121 5.79 -5.11 -14.63
CA ILE A 121 4.72 -5.70 -13.81
C ILE A 121 4.87 -7.22 -13.59
N LYS A 122 5.50 -7.93 -14.54
CA LYS A 122 5.71 -9.39 -14.46
C LYS A 122 6.65 -9.82 -13.34
N THR A 123 7.57 -8.96 -12.90
CA THR A 123 8.47 -9.29 -11.78
C THR A 123 7.67 -9.44 -10.47
N ILE A 124 6.65 -8.59 -10.26
CA ILE A 124 5.73 -8.69 -9.13
C ILE A 124 4.90 -9.97 -9.22
N SER A 125 4.42 -10.33 -10.42
CA SER A 125 3.68 -11.60 -10.62
C SER A 125 4.51 -12.81 -10.20
N ARG A 126 5.81 -12.86 -10.56
CA ARG A 126 6.68 -13.97 -10.19
C ARG A 126 6.92 -14.03 -8.68
N ALA A 127 7.15 -12.89 -8.03
CA ALA A 127 7.30 -12.81 -6.58
C ALA A 127 6.00 -13.22 -5.87
N CYS A 128 4.85 -12.71 -6.33
CA CYS A 128 3.54 -13.09 -5.81
C CYS A 128 3.32 -14.61 -5.88
N LYS A 129 3.56 -15.21 -7.05
CA LYS A 129 3.41 -16.66 -7.22
C LYS A 129 4.26 -17.45 -6.22
N LYS A 130 5.53 -17.07 -6.02
CA LYS A 130 6.40 -17.74 -5.04
C LYS A 130 5.83 -17.67 -3.62
N LEU A 131 5.25 -16.51 -3.23
CA LEU A 131 4.64 -16.34 -1.90
C LEU A 131 3.37 -17.18 -1.76
N LEU A 132 2.53 -17.21 -2.78
CA LEU A 132 1.32 -18.06 -2.78
C LEU A 132 1.69 -19.55 -2.73
N ASP A 133 2.70 -19.98 -3.48
CA ASP A 133 3.22 -21.36 -3.46
C ASP A 133 3.78 -21.75 -2.07
N LYS A 134 4.25 -20.78 -1.27
CA LYS A 134 4.64 -20.95 0.14
C LYS A 134 3.44 -21.00 1.10
N GLY A 135 2.24 -20.69 0.63
CA GLY A 135 1.02 -20.68 1.43
C GLY A 135 0.63 -19.32 2.03
N CYS A 136 1.15 -18.20 1.49
CA CYS A 136 0.66 -16.88 1.85
C CYS A 136 -0.79 -16.71 1.36
N GLU A 137 -1.60 -16.01 2.14
CA GLU A 137 -3.05 -15.82 1.93
C GLU A 137 -3.41 -14.36 1.62
N ALA A 138 -2.49 -13.45 1.86
CA ALA A 138 -2.57 -12.04 1.52
C ALA A 138 -1.19 -11.52 1.12
N ILE A 139 -1.15 -10.51 0.27
CA ILE A 139 0.08 -9.93 -0.26
C ILE A 139 0.16 -8.44 0.10
N ALA A 140 1.32 -8.00 0.55
CA ALA A 140 1.68 -6.60 0.65
C ALA A 140 2.80 -6.31 -0.35
N ILE A 141 2.72 -5.18 -1.05
CA ILE A 141 3.73 -4.76 -2.02
C ILE A 141 4.38 -3.48 -1.51
N VAL A 142 5.70 -3.45 -1.51
CA VAL A 142 6.50 -2.27 -1.16
C VAL A 142 7.39 -1.97 -2.36
N CYS A 143 7.10 -0.89 -3.08
CA CYS A 143 7.84 -0.47 -4.27
C CYS A 143 8.49 0.89 -4.05
N LEU A 144 9.65 1.07 -4.69
CA LEU A 144 10.33 2.35 -4.75
C LEU A 144 10.00 3.04 -6.09
N PHE A 145 9.30 4.15 -6.01
CA PHE A 145 9.07 5.05 -7.13
C PHE A 145 9.50 6.45 -6.70
N SER A 146 10.47 7.01 -7.43
CA SER A 146 10.83 8.41 -7.21
C SER A 146 9.69 9.30 -7.66
N ASP A 147 9.43 10.33 -6.89
CA ASP A 147 8.41 11.32 -7.22
C ASP A 147 8.72 12.00 -8.55
N PRO A 148 7.71 12.33 -9.37
CA PRO A 148 7.90 13.15 -10.55
C PRO A 148 8.46 14.53 -10.17
N GLU A 149 9.46 15.01 -10.91
CA GLU A 149 10.19 16.26 -10.58
C GLU A 149 9.29 17.51 -10.48
N ASP A 150 8.16 17.55 -11.20
CA ASP A 150 7.31 18.73 -11.32
C ASP A 150 6.12 18.80 -10.33
N ASP A 151 5.77 17.71 -9.64
CA ASP A 151 4.52 17.63 -8.85
C ASP A 151 4.70 17.80 -7.33
N ASN A 152 5.92 17.73 -6.81
CA ASN A 152 6.18 17.66 -5.38
C ASN A 152 5.84 18.93 -4.60
N ALA A 153 5.95 20.11 -5.21
CA ALA A 153 5.76 21.37 -4.51
C ALA A 153 4.28 21.62 -4.14
N GLU A 154 3.35 21.21 -4.98
CA GLU A 154 1.91 21.43 -4.71
C GLU A 154 1.39 20.43 -3.67
N TYR A 155 1.79 19.16 -3.78
CA TYR A 155 1.36 18.12 -2.85
C TYR A 155 1.91 18.35 -1.43
N SER A 156 3.20 18.65 -1.28
CA SER A 156 3.80 18.96 0.01
C SER A 156 3.20 20.21 0.68
N ASN A 157 2.62 21.13 -0.12
CA ASN A 157 1.85 22.27 0.35
C ASN A 157 0.37 21.95 0.64
N GLY A 158 -0.07 20.71 0.47
CA GLY A 158 -1.43 20.27 0.74
C GLY A 158 -2.40 20.45 -0.43
N SER A 159 -1.91 20.67 -1.64
CA SER A 159 -2.71 20.76 -2.89
C SER A 159 -2.52 19.52 -3.75
N GLY A 160 -3.53 19.22 -4.59
CA GLY A 160 -3.48 18.08 -5.50
C GLY A 160 -3.68 16.72 -4.83
N ALA A 161 -3.22 15.66 -5.49
CA ALA A 161 -3.25 14.29 -5.05
C ALA A 161 -1.82 13.71 -5.05
N ASP A 162 -1.59 12.65 -4.30
CA ASP A 162 -0.34 11.94 -4.31
C ASP A 162 -0.03 11.44 -5.75
N PRO A 163 1.06 11.89 -6.37
CA PRO A 163 1.40 11.49 -7.73
C PRO A 163 1.76 10.01 -7.85
N VAL A 164 2.25 9.40 -6.78
CA VAL A 164 2.69 7.99 -6.75
C VAL A 164 1.54 7.04 -6.39
N GLY A 165 0.63 7.47 -5.53
CA GLY A 165 -0.45 6.62 -5.00
C GLY A 165 -1.34 5.99 -6.07
N GLY A 166 -1.59 6.69 -7.18
CA GLY A 166 -2.35 6.13 -8.31
C GLY A 166 -1.65 4.95 -8.98
N VAL A 167 -0.33 4.99 -9.08
CA VAL A 167 0.50 3.90 -9.64
C VAL A 167 0.57 2.72 -8.68
N GLU A 168 0.74 2.99 -7.40
CA GLU A 168 0.77 1.95 -6.36
C GLU A 168 -0.55 1.19 -6.30
N ALA A 169 -1.69 1.90 -6.43
CA ALA A 169 -3.01 1.29 -6.52
C ALA A 169 -3.13 0.33 -7.73
N ILE A 170 -2.47 0.63 -8.86
CA ILE A 170 -2.44 -0.26 -10.03
C ILE A 170 -1.78 -1.60 -9.68
N LEU A 171 -0.73 -1.59 -8.85
CA LEU A 171 0.00 -2.81 -8.46
C LEU A 171 -0.88 -3.74 -7.63
N SER A 172 -1.49 -3.26 -6.56
CA SER A 172 -2.36 -4.06 -5.71
C SER A 172 -3.61 -4.54 -6.46
N HIS A 173 -4.18 -3.68 -7.30
CA HIS A 173 -5.28 -4.02 -8.20
C HIS A 173 -4.89 -5.17 -9.16
N TYR A 174 -3.73 -5.06 -9.79
CA TYR A 174 -3.23 -6.08 -10.71
C TYR A 174 -3.08 -7.44 -10.03
N ILE A 175 -2.51 -7.50 -8.83
CA ILE A 175 -2.34 -8.73 -8.07
C ILE A 175 -3.70 -9.30 -7.64
N SER A 176 -4.55 -8.51 -7.04
CA SER A 176 -5.87 -8.96 -6.61
C SER A 176 -6.69 -9.52 -7.77
N LYS A 177 -6.65 -8.86 -8.92
CA LYS A 177 -7.37 -9.30 -10.13
C LYS A 177 -6.84 -10.61 -10.72
N ASN A 178 -5.50 -10.76 -10.80
CA ASN A 178 -4.91 -11.88 -11.53
C ASN A 178 -4.69 -13.13 -10.67
N PHE A 179 -4.56 -12.97 -9.35
CA PHE A 179 -4.29 -14.07 -8.42
C PHE A 179 -5.44 -14.35 -7.45
N ASN A 180 -6.51 -13.55 -7.50
CA ASN A 180 -7.66 -13.67 -6.60
C ASN A 180 -7.25 -13.73 -5.12
N VAL A 181 -6.35 -12.84 -4.72
CA VAL A 181 -5.80 -12.72 -3.36
C VAL A 181 -5.93 -11.28 -2.88
N ALA A 182 -6.14 -11.10 -1.58
CA ALA A 182 -6.10 -9.77 -0.97
C ALA A 182 -4.69 -9.17 -1.13
N CYS A 183 -4.61 -7.93 -1.60
CA CYS A 183 -3.34 -7.26 -1.82
C CYS A 183 -3.42 -5.81 -1.36
N ALA A 184 -2.42 -5.35 -0.63
CA ALA A 184 -2.20 -3.97 -0.24
C ALA A 184 -0.89 -3.46 -0.84
N HIS A 185 -0.71 -2.14 -0.89
CA HIS A 185 0.51 -1.50 -1.34
C HIS A 185 1.00 -0.46 -0.32
N SER A 186 2.28 -0.16 -0.38
CA SER A 186 2.94 0.89 0.40
C SER A 186 4.16 1.40 -0.37
N PRO A 187 4.49 2.69 -0.27
CA PRO A 187 5.75 3.19 -0.80
C PRO A 187 6.94 2.64 0.02
N ALA A 188 8.08 2.50 -0.64
CA ALA A 188 9.36 2.37 0.03
C ALA A 188 9.96 3.76 0.26
N PHE A 189 10.79 3.88 1.28
CA PHE A 189 11.62 5.07 1.44
C PHE A 189 12.71 5.09 0.37
N GLU A 190 13.06 6.28 -0.12
CA GLU A 190 14.25 6.46 -0.96
C GLU A 190 15.53 6.30 -0.15
N ASP A 191 15.51 6.85 1.06
CA ASP A 191 16.56 6.74 2.07
C ASP A 191 15.94 6.77 3.48
N TYR A 192 16.79 6.78 4.52
CA TYR A 192 16.34 6.82 5.93
C TYR A 192 16.70 8.16 6.61
N ASN A 193 17.01 9.19 5.83
CA ASN A 193 17.31 10.50 6.37
C ASN A 193 16.04 11.20 6.87
N ILE A 194 16.19 11.98 7.93
CA ILE A 194 15.11 12.82 8.42
C ILE A 194 15.25 14.19 7.75
N TYR A 195 14.28 14.55 6.92
CA TYR A 195 14.25 15.85 6.26
C TYR A 195 13.65 16.89 7.19
N PRO A 196 14.33 18.04 7.41
CA PRO A 196 13.87 19.06 8.33
C PRO A 196 12.79 19.99 7.73
N ASN A 197 12.34 19.72 6.52
CA ASN A 197 11.36 20.58 5.86
C ASN A 197 9.97 20.44 6.50
N ILE A 198 9.29 21.57 6.64
CA ILE A 198 7.90 21.59 7.10
C ILE A 198 7.00 21.30 5.91
N VAL A 199 6.16 20.30 6.05
CA VAL A 199 5.11 19.97 5.07
C VAL A 199 3.73 20.33 5.64
N SER A 200 2.73 20.37 4.77
CA SER A 200 1.36 20.65 5.21
C SER A 200 0.83 19.54 6.14
N PRO A 201 -0.15 19.85 7.02
CA PRO A 201 -0.81 18.83 7.82
C PRO A 201 -1.44 17.69 7.00
N LYS A 202 -1.86 17.99 5.75
CA LYS A 202 -2.41 16.98 4.83
C LYS A 202 -1.32 16.00 4.40
N ALA A 203 -0.20 16.49 3.90
CA ALA A 203 0.92 15.64 3.48
C ALA A 203 1.55 14.88 4.67
N SER A 204 1.58 15.49 5.86
CA SER A 204 2.06 14.82 7.08
C SER A 204 1.15 13.69 7.56
N ALA A 205 -0.13 13.70 7.16
CA ALA A 205 -1.11 12.70 7.54
C ALA A 205 -1.13 11.50 6.57
N GLU A 206 -0.62 11.67 5.38
CA GLU A 206 -0.51 10.66 4.33
C GLU A 206 0.84 9.96 4.37
#